data_1183b0adc15fc52d9d59370f8250e580
#
_entry.id   1183b0adc15fc52d9d59370f8250e580
#
_cell.length_a   1.000
_cell.length_b   1.000
_cell.length_c   1.000
_cell.angle_alpha   90.00
_cell.angle_beta   90.00
_cell.angle_gamma   90.00
#
_symmetry.space_group_name_H-M   'P 1'
#
loop_
_entity.id
_entity.type
_entity.pdbx_description
1 polymer ?
#
loop_
_entity_poly.entity_id
_entity_poly.type
_entity_poly.pdbx_seq_one_letter_code
_entity_poly.pdbx_strand_id
1 'polypeptide(L)'
;VPSTPIYVTSFHRRHFTERCIREIHERTAPGTYEIHLYDNDSMANREDREFACSLLEDGLITSLHLDSRNTGCLYDKGVFHMMTTVDTPYYVVTDNDVFPPMLKPDWLSQMIAIMDRHSSIGLLAMQLPPQWLQEPFYGFDDDVVYCRAVGNTYKMVRRAAFPIESFEPKLMGFGDDAIVSVEMSKRGMQVCFCRNVWCYHAGQCTNWGYRPEEVSLDPRKVSYGEPFVYEFEDKAKYLPTMQWRLNRE
;
A
#
# COMPACT_ATOMS: atom_id res chain seq x y z
N VAL A 1 -18.84 -1.55 -13.34
CA VAL A 1 -18.30 -1.82 -12.00
C VAL A 1 -17.76 -0.48 -11.50
N PRO A 2 -18.08 -0.04 -10.28
CA PRO A 2 -17.50 1.18 -9.76
C PRO A 2 -15.98 1.04 -9.65
N SER A 3 -15.24 2.13 -9.93
CA SER A 3 -13.80 2.16 -9.81
C SER A 3 -13.37 1.96 -8.35
N THR A 4 -12.26 1.25 -8.14
CA THR A 4 -11.72 1.01 -6.79
C THR A 4 -10.82 2.18 -6.40
N PRO A 5 -11.08 2.87 -5.28
CA PRO A 5 -10.22 3.94 -4.80
C PRO A 5 -8.86 3.41 -4.36
N ILE A 6 -7.80 4.09 -4.78
CA ILE A 6 -6.42 3.85 -4.36
C ILE A 6 -5.94 5.13 -3.66
N TYR A 7 -5.73 5.06 -2.35
CA TYR A 7 -5.21 6.14 -1.53
C TYR A 7 -3.70 6.03 -1.43
N VAL A 8 -2.99 7.00 -2.00
CA VAL A 8 -1.54 7.10 -1.94
C VAL A 8 -1.16 8.14 -0.89
N THR A 9 -0.35 7.77 0.09
CA THR A 9 0.19 8.72 1.07
C THR A 9 1.56 9.19 0.63
N SER A 10 1.74 10.49 0.59
CA SER A 10 3.00 11.15 0.29
C SER A 10 3.49 11.96 1.50
N PHE A 11 4.79 11.93 1.73
CA PHE A 11 5.47 12.83 2.65
C PHE A 11 6.82 13.21 2.04
N HIS A 12 6.89 14.42 1.45
CA HIS A 12 8.04 14.83 0.64
C HIS A 12 8.35 13.78 -0.45
N ARG A 13 9.53 13.65 -0.97
CA ARG A 13 9.94 12.59 -1.91
C ARG A 13 9.13 12.56 -3.22
N ARG A 14 9.00 13.73 -3.87
CA ARG A 14 8.23 13.93 -5.13
C ARG A 14 8.47 12.84 -6.18
N HIS A 15 9.72 12.44 -6.39
CA HIS A 15 10.10 11.45 -7.40
C HIS A 15 9.49 10.06 -7.14
N PHE A 16 9.31 9.66 -5.86
CA PHE A 16 8.61 8.42 -5.53
C PHE A 16 7.12 8.55 -5.77
N THR A 17 6.53 9.66 -5.36
CA THR A 17 5.11 9.93 -5.58
C THR A 17 4.78 9.91 -7.07
N GLU A 18 5.57 10.61 -7.89
CA GLU A 18 5.39 10.61 -9.34
C GLU A 18 5.50 9.20 -9.93
N ARG A 19 6.54 8.47 -9.56
CA ARG A 19 6.76 7.12 -10.02
C ARG A 19 5.63 6.17 -9.60
N CYS A 20 5.22 6.21 -8.33
CA CYS A 20 4.14 5.39 -7.81
C CYS A 20 2.85 5.59 -8.62
N ILE A 21 2.45 6.85 -8.83
CA ILE A 21 1.25 7.20 -9.59
C ILE A 21 1.34 6.73 -11.03
N ARG A 22 2.48 6.97 -11.72
CA ARG A 22 2.69 6.51 -13.09
C ARG A 22 2.65 4.99 -13.21
N GLU A 23 3.29 4.27 -12.29
CA GLU A 23 3.29 2.81 -12.30
C GLU A 23 1.91 2.22 -11.97
N ILE A 24 1.09 2.89 -11.15
CA ILE A 24 -0.32 2.50 -10.99
C ILE A 24 -1.04 2.60 -12.35
N HIS A 25 -0.89 3.70 -13.07
CA HIS A 25 -1.52 3.85 -14.40
C HIS A 25 -1.03 2.83 -15.42
N GLU A 26 0.26 2.53 -15.44
CA GLU A 26 0.85 1.60 -16.39
C GLU A 26 0.48 0.13 -16.13
N ARG A 27 0.21 -0.22 -14.85
CA ARG A 27 0.13 -1.61 -14.38
C ARG A 27 -1.26 -2.02 -13.89
N THR A 28 -2.24 -1.13 -14.02
CA THR A 28 -3.63 -1.37 -13.62
C THR A 28 -4.54 -1.15 -14.82
N ALA A 29 -5.57 -1.96 -14.95
CA ALA A 29 -6.52 -1.85 -16.07
C ALA A 29 -7.22 -0.49 -16.06
N PRO A 30 -7.22 0.27 -17.17
CA PRO A 30 -7.85 1.59 -17.22
C PRO A 30 -9.34 1.54 -16.86
N GLY A 31 -9.81 2.53 -16.12
CA GLY A 31 -11.22 2.66 -15.73
C GLY A 31 -11.67 1.74 -14.60
N THR A 32 -10.76 0.98 -13.98
CA THR A 32 -11.06 0.11 -12.83
C THR A 32 -10.71 0.74 -11.49
N TYR A 33 -10.04 1.87 -11.49
CA TYR A 33 -9.53 2.53 -10.27
C TYR A 33 -9.63 4.05 -10.36
N GLU A 34 -9.50 4.69 -9.20
CA GLU A 34 -9.30 6.12 -9.00
C GLU A 34 -8.14 6.34 -8.04
N ILE A 35 -7.28 7.33 -8.31
CA ILE A 35 -6.15 7.65 -7.44
C ILE A 35 -6.47 8.90 -6.62
N HIS A 36 -6.36 8.78 -5.30
CA HIS A 36 -6.52 9.85 -4.34
C HIS A 36 -5.18 10.07 -3.62
N LEU A 37 -4.58 11.25 -3.81
CA LEU A 37 -3.31 11.59 -3.17
C LEU A 37 -3.57 12.33 -1.86
N TYR A 38 -3.06 11.79 -0.77
CA TYR A 38 -2.92 12.47 0.50
C TYR A 38 -1.47 12.90 0.68
N ASP A 39 -1.23 14.19 0.60
CA ASP A 39 0.08 14.75 0.78
C ASP A 39 0.24 15.34 2.18
N ASN A 40 1.16 14.75 2.93
CA ASN A 40 1.39 15.02 4.33
C ASN A 40 2.53 16.03 4.47
N ASP A 41 2.22 17.28 4.89
CA ASP A 41 3.14 18.38 5.15
C ASP A 41 3.68 19.18 3.95
N SER A 42 3.24 18.93 2.72
CA SER A 42 3.76 19.70 1.57
C SER A 42 3.14 21.08 1.40
N MET A 43 2.08 21.41 2.15
CA MET A 43 1.42 22.72 2.05
C MET A 43 2.40 23.89 2.28
N ALA A 44 3.34 23.74 3.21
CA ALA A 44 4.34 24.75 3.54
C ALA A 44 5.48 24.86 2.51
N ASN A 45 5.75 23.79 1.76
CA ASN A 45 6.77 23.76 0.72
C ASN A 45 6.15 24.09 -0.64
N ARG A 46 6.55 25.22 -1.21
CA ARG A 46 5.98 25.68 -2.48
C ARG A 46 6.16 24.67 -3.62
N GLU A 47 7.35 24.13 -3.77
CA GLU A 47 7.65 23.22 -4.88
C GLU A 47 6.91 21.88 -4.74
N ASP A 48 6.80 21.35 -3.52
CA ASP A 48 6.06 20.11 -3.27
C ASP A 48 4.56 20.31 -3.51
N ARG A 49 4.03 21.46 -3.09
CA ARG A 49 2.64 21.82 -3.33
C ARG A 49 2.35 22.01 -4.83
N GLU A 50 3.18 22.77 -5.55
CA GLU A 50 3.03 22.97 -7.00
C GLU A 50 3.10 21.62 -7.75
N PHE A 51 4.01 20.74 -7.35
CA PHE A 51 4.09 19.38 -7.90
C PHE A 51 2.80 18.58 -7.62
N ALA A 52 2.31 18.54 -6.38
CA ALA A 52 1.10 17.80 -6.06
C ALA A 52 -0.13 18.37 -6.82
N CYS A 53 -0.23 19.68 -6.96
CA CYS A 53 -1.29 20.32 -7.76
C CYS A 53 -1.18 19.96 -9.24
N SER A 54 0.03 19.90 -9.81
CA SER A 54 0.21 19.54 -11.22
C SER A 54 -0.28 18.11 -11.51
N LEU A 55 -0.12 17.17 -10.58
CA LEU A 55 -0.66 15.82 -10.76
C LEU A 55 -2.20 15.81 -10.91
N LEU A 56 -2.88 16.69 -10.20
CA LEU A 56 -4.33 16.84 -10.31
C LEU A 56 -4.71 17.55 -11.63
N GLU A 57 -4.01 18.62 -11.99
CA GLU A 57 -4.23 19.39 -13.23
C GLU A 57 -3.99 18.54 -14.48
N ASP A 58 -2.99 17.66 -14.44
CA ASP A 58 -2.66 16.72 -15.51
C ASP A 58 -3.62 15.51 -15.57
N GLY A 59 -4.57 15.40 -14.62
CA GLY A 59 -5.52 14.29 -14.54
C GLY A 59 -4.88 12.95 -14.13
N LEU A 60 -3.69 12.98 -13.54
CA LEU A 60 -3.01 11.78 -13.03
C LEU A 60 -3.58 11.29 -11.70
N ILE A 61 -4.27 12.14 -10.97
CA ILE A 61 -5.00 11.81 -9.75
C ILE A 61 -6.41 12.37 -9.80
N THR A 62 -7.33 11.69 -9.12
CA THR A 62 -8.75 12.08 -9.07
C THR A 62 -9.00 13.15 -8.01
N SER A 63 -8.29 13.08 -6.90
CA SER A 63 -8.36 14.09 -5.85
C SER A 63 -7.03 14.26 -5.12
N LEU A 64 -6.87 15.44 -4.52
CA LEU A 64 -5.70 15.84 -3.75
C LEU A 64 -6.13 16.38 -2.39
N HIS A 65 -5.51 15.86 -1.34
CA HIS A 65 -5.56 16.44 0.00
C HIS A 65 -4.15 16.90 0.39
N LEU A 66 -4.02 18.19 0.74
CA LEU A 66 -2.78 18.78 1.21
C LEU A 66 -2.87 19.11 2.69
N ASP A 67 -2.00 18.55 3.50
CA ASP A 67 -1.89 18.92 4.91
C ASP A 67 -0.79 19.96 5.13
N SER A 68 -0.97 20.80 6.14
CA SER A 68 -0.03 21.87 6.50
C SER A 68 1.03 21.41 7.51
N ARG A 69 0.98 20.17 7.94
CA ARG A 69 1.91 19.58 8.91
C ARG A 69 1.93 18.07 8.76
N ASN A 70 3.02 17.46 9.14
CA ASN A 70 3.10 16.01 9.23
C ASN A 70 2.19 15.49 10.36
N THR A 71 1.11 14.84 9.99
CA THR A 71 0.15 14.23 10.90
C THR A 71 0.48 12.76 11.21
N GLY A 72 1.53 12.26 10.60
CA GLY A 72 2.18 10.99 10.95
C GLY A 72 1.61 9.77 10.27
N CYS A 73 0.35 9.72 9.85
CA CYS A 73 -0.19 8.50 9.29
C CYS A 73 -1.45 8.66 8.43
N LEU A 74 -1.75 7.60 7.71
CA LEU A 74 -2.85 7.46 6.76
C LEU A 74 -4.24 7.63 7.34
N TYR A 75 -4.41 7.39 8.62
CA TYR A 75 -5.72 7.37 9.26
C TYR A 75 -6.01 8.63 10.07
N ASP A 76 -5.18 9.68 9.93
CA ASP A 76 -5.54 10.97 10.48
C ASP A 76 -6.74 11.56 9.73
N LYS A 77 -7.33 12.59 10.31
CA LYS A 77 -8.63 13.18 9.94
C LYS A 77 -8.88 13.34 8.45
N GLY A 78 -7.84 13.67 7.66
CA GLY A 78 -7.97 13.90 6.22
C GLY A 78 -8.18 12.60 5.43
N VAL A 79 -7.27 11.65 5.55
CA VAL A 79 -7.35 10.36 4.82
C VAL A 79 -8.53 9.55 5.29
N PHE A 80 -8.76 9.51 6.59
CA PHE A 80 -9.91 8.83 7.16
C PHE A 80 -11.23 9.38 6.60
N HIS A 81 -11.36 10.71 6.50
CA HIS A 81 -12.52 11.34 5.91
C HIS A 81 -12.69 10.94 4.44
N MET A 82 -11.62 10.97 3.65
CA MET A 82 -11.65 10.53 2.26
C MET A 82 -12.13 9.08 2.14
N MET A 83 -11.58 8.18 2.95
CA MET A 83 -11.96 6.76 2.94
C MET A 83 -13.40 6.49 3.38
N THR A 84 -13.96 7.29 4.26
CA THR A 84 -15.34 7.12 4.74
C THR A 84 -16.39 7.61 3.75
N THR A 85 -16.02 8.48 2.81
CA THR A 85 -16.96 9.07 1.84
C THR A 85 -17.17 8.22 0.59
N VAL A 86 -16.35 7.22 0.33
CA VAL A 86 -16.43 6.40 -0.87
C VAL A 86 -17.30 5.17 -0.66
N ASP A 87 -18.24 4.92 -1.56
CA ASP A 87 -19.17 3.79 -1.49
C ASP A 87 -18.78 2.65 -2.44
N THR A 88 -17.62 2.04 -2.16
CA THR A 88 -17.13 0.86 -2.87
C THR A 88 -16.89 -0.30 -1.90
N PRO A 89 -17.03 -1.57 -2.32
CA PRO A 89 -16.83 -2.73 -1.44
C PRO A 89 -15.39 -2.83 -0.93
N TYR A 90 -14.43 -2.36 -1.72
CA TYR A 90 -13.01 -2.37 -1.42
C TYR A 90 -12.37 -1.01 -1.72
N TYR A 91 -11.31 -0.69 -1.01
CA TYR A 91 -10.37 0.37 -1.34
C TYR A 91 -8.96 -0.08 -1.03
N VAL A 92 -7.97 0.58 -1.62
CA VAL A 92 -6.55 0.27 -1.44
C VAL A 92 -5.85 1.45 -0.78
N VAL A 93 -4.91 1.14 0.11
CA VAL A 93 -4.04 2.12 0.77
C VAL A 93 -2.59 1.74 0.50
N THR A 94 -1.76 2.71 0.10
CA THR A 94 -0.34 2.49 -0.15
C THR A 94 0.50 3.70 0.19
N ASP A 95 1.77 3.47 0.53
CA ASP A 95 2.76 4.52 0.64
C ASP A 95 3.32 4.87 -0.74
N ASN A 96 3.86 6.08 -0.88
CA ASN A 96 4.36 6.59 -2.17
C ASN A 96 5.66 5.91 -2.66
N ASP A 97 6.31 5.14 -1.83
CA ASP A 97 7.55 4.41 -2.14
C ASP A 97 7.34 2.89 -2.33
N VAL A 98 6.09 2.50 -2.53
CA VAL A 98 5.69 1.13 -2.90
C VAL A 98 5.21 1.12 -4.34
N PHE A 99 5.65 0.13 -5.10
CA PHE A 99 5.36 0.04 -6.54
C PHE A 99 4.67 -1.27 -6.87
N PRO A 100 3.55 -1.24 -7.64
CA PRO A 100 2.80 -2.45 -7.94
C PRO A 100 3.49 -3.28 -9.04
N PRO A 101 3.22 -4.58 -9.14
CA PRO A 101 3.77 -5.43 -10.17
C PRO A 101 3.05 -5.28 -11.52
N MET A 102 3.75 -5.61 -12.60
CA MET A 102 3.13 -5.80 -13.91
C MET A 102 2.65 -7.25 -14.05
N LEU A 103 1.34 -7.46 -14.01
CA LEU A 103 0.71 -8.79 -14.05
C LEU A 103 -0.39 -8.85 -15.11
N LYS A 104 -0.78 -10.08 -15.48
CA LYS A 104 -1.94 -10.38 -16.33
C LYS A 104 -2.75 -11.55 -15.73
N PRO A 105 -4.02 -11.33 -15.32
CA PRO A 105 -4.65 -10.01 -15.20
C PRO A 105 -3.88 -9.12 -14.24
N ASP A 106 -4.16 -7.80 -14.26
CA ASP A 106 -3.45 -6.84 -13.42
C ASP A 106 -3.61 -7.15 -11.92
N TRP A 107 -2.73 -6.56 -11.12
CA TRP A 107 -2.65 -6.80 -9.69
C TRP A 107 -3.95 -6.47 -8.94
N LEU A 108 -4.64 -5.37 -9.33
CA LEU A 108 -5.88 -4.95 -8.66
C LEU A 108 -6.99 -5.96 -8.91
N SER A 109 -7.14 -6.42 -10.17
CA SER A 109 -8.09 -7.46 -10.55
C SER A 109 -7.82 -8.77 -9.80
N GLN A 110 -6.55 -9.15 -9.62
CA GLN A 110 -6.20 -10.35 -8.86
C GLN A 110 -6.54 -10.23 -7.38
N MET A 111 -6.23 -9.08 -6.75
CA MET A 111 -6.56 -8.84 -5.34
C MET A 111 -8.07 -8.81 -5.10
N ILE A 112 -8.84 -8.16 -5.98
CA ILE A 112 -10.31 -8.17 -5.90
C ILE A 112 -10.83 -9.60 -5.98
N ALA A 113 -10.34 -10.40 -6.93
CA ALA A 113 -10.76 -11.79 -7.07
C ALA A 113 -10.44 -12.64 -5.83
N ILE A 114 -9.32 -12.39 -5.14
CA ILE A 114 -9.01 -13.04 -3.86
C ILE A 114 -10.01 -12.60 -2.79
N MET A 115 -10.25 -11.30 -2.63
CA MET A 115 -11.20 -10.77 -1.65
C MET A 115 -12.63 -11.28 -1.88
N ASP A 116 -13.05 -11.45 -3.13
CA ASP A 116 -14.37 -11.99 -3.47
C ASP A 116 -14.51 -13.47 -3.10
N ARG A 117 -13.45 -14.25 -3.28
CA ARG A 117 -13.44 -15.67 -2.89
C ARG A 117 -13.39 -15.89 -1.38
N HIS A 118 -12.73 -15.00 -0.65
CA HIS A 118 -12.49 -15.13 0.79
C HIS A 118 -13.23 -14.04 1.58
N SER A 119 -14.50 -14.27 1.87
CA SER A 119 -15.34 -13.29 2.59
C SER A 119 -14.86 -12.99 4.03
N SER A 120 -14.07 -13.88 4.61
CA SER A 120 -13.46 -13.70 5.95
C SER A 120 -12.25 -12.77 5.97
N ILE A 121 -11.67 -12.41 4.82
CA ILE A 121 -10.51 -11.52 4.76
C ILE A 121 -10.99 -10.06 4.89
N GLY A 122 -10.48 -9.36 5.91
CA GLY A 122 -10.69 -7.93 6.12
C GLY A 122 -9.60 -7.05 5.52
N LEU A 123 -8.35 -7.53 5.59
CA LEU A 123 -7.17 -6.86 5.03
C LEU A 123 -6.36 -7.84 4.18
N LEU A 124 -6.04 -7.41 2.96
CA LEU A 124 -5.19 -8.13 2.03
C LEU A 124 -4.12 -7.18 1.48
N ALA A 125 -2.86 -7.42 1.79
CA ALA A 125 -1.75 -6.63 1.26
C ALA A 125 -0.96 -7.40 0.21
N MET A 126 -0.24 -6.69 -0.65
CA MET A 126 0.74 -7.33 -1.52
C MET A 126 1.89 -7.89 -0.71
N GLN A 127 2.42 -9.02 -1.17
CA GLN A 127 3.57 -9.67 -0.58
C GLN A 127 4.84 -8.83 -0.80
N LEU A 128 5.72 -8.86 0.19
CA LEU A 128 7.09 -8.39 0.07
C LEU A 128 8.04 -9.59 -0.05
N PRO A 129 9.21 -9.44 -0.67
CA PRO A 129 10.25 -10.46 -0.62
C PRO A 129 10.51 -10.95 0.81
N PRO A 130 10.68 -12.26 1.06
CA PRO A 130 10.75 -12.83 2.40
C PRO A 130 11.82 -12.24 3.32
N GLN A 131 12.94 -11.77 2.74
CA GLN A 131 14.00 -11.11 3.51
C GLN A 131 13.56 -9.79 4.15
N TRP A 132 12.46 -9.19 3.68
CA TRP A 132 11.90 -7.92 4.15
C TRP A 132 10.66 -8.11 5.02
N LEU A 133 10.14 -9.33 5.10
CA LEU A 133 8.98 -9.62 5.93
C LEU A 133 9.41 -9.77 7.39
N GLN A 134 8.82 -8.96 8.25
CA GLN A 134 9.08 -8.96 9.68
C GLN A 134 7.99 -9.68 10.48
N GLU A 135 6.80 -9.81 9.89
CA GLU A 135 5.65 -10.40 10.57
C GLU A 135 5.69 -11.93 10.54
N PRO A 136 5.39 -12.60 11.65
CA PRO A 136 5.25 -14.04 11.68
C PRO A 136 3.99 -14.47 10.91
N PHE A 137 4.17 -15.47 10.05
CA PHE A 137 3.07 -16.16 9.40
C PHE A 137 2.57 -17.31 10.28
N TYR A 138 1.26 -17.56 10.29
CA TYR A 138 0.68 -18.67 11.03
C TYR A 138 -0.15 -19.63 10.18
N GLY A 139 -0.18 -19.43 8.87
CA GLY A 139 -0.82 -20.33 7.92
C GLY A 139 -0.78 -19.78 6.49
N PHE A 140 -1.19 -20.56 5.55
CA PHE A 140 -1.35 -20.16 4.15
C PHE A 140 -2.34 -21.10 3.45
N ASP A 141 -2.89 -20.62 2.34
CA ASP A 141 -3.59 -21.41 1.33
C ASP A 141 -3.04 -21.10 -0.07
N ASP A 142 -3.77 -21.43 -1.11
CA ASP A 142 -3.31 -21.21 -2.49
C ASP A 142 -3.24 -19.72 -2.86
N ASP A 143 -4.06 -18.88 -2.25
CA ASP A 143 -4.18 -17.46 -2.57
C ASP A 143 -3.43 -16.55 -1.61
N VAL A 144 -3.39 -16.91 -0.31
CA VAL A 144 -2.95 -15.98 0.74
C VAL A 144 -2.04 -16.61 1.78
N VAL A 145 -1.31 -15.73 2.47
CA VAL A 145 -0.52 -16.05 3.65
C VAL A 145 -1.12 -15.28 4.84
N TYR A 146 -1.53 -16.01 5.87
CA TYR A 146 -2.13 -15.44 7.07
C TYR A 146 -1.08 -14.86 8.00
N CYS A 147 -1.31 -13.64 8.50
CA CYS A 147 -0.39 -12.94 9.38
C CYS A 147 -1.14 -12.10 10.42
N ARG A 148 -0.40 -11.52 11.37
CA ARG A 148 -0.99 -10.68 12.42
C ARG A 148 -1.21 -9.24 11.98
N ALA A 149 -0.33 -8.75 11.12
CA ALA A 149 -0.40 -7.38 10.62
C ALA A 149 0.11 -7.29 9.19
N VAL A 150 -0.35 -6.28 8.47
CA VAL A 150 0.11 -5.90 7.13
C VAL A 150 0.38 -4.41 7.08
N GLY A 151 1.45 -4.02 6.42
CA GLY A 151 1.79 -2.63 6.14
C GLY A 151 1.00 -2.03 4.97
N ASN A 152 1.30 -0.78 4.64
CA ASN A 152 0.69 -0.07 3.52
C ASN A 152 1.29 -0.48 2.16
N THR A 153 1.46 -1.77 1.94
CA THR A 153 1.97 -2.34 0.69
C THR A 153 0.82 -2.71 -0.25
N TYR A 154 0.13 -1.72 -0.78
CA TYR A 154 -1.14 -1.89 -1.51
C TYR A 154 -2.14 -2.71 -0.69
N LYS A 155 -2.36 -2.26 0.53
CA LYS A 155 -3.31 -2.88 1.45
C LYS A 155 -4.75 -2.65 0.98
N MET A 156 -5.38 -3.70 0.50
CA MET A 156 -6.80 -3.70 0.17
C MET A 156 -7.63 -3.95 1.43
N VAL A 157 -8.61 -3.10 1.64
CA VAL A 157 -9.48 -3.11 2.82
C VAL A 157 -10.89 -3.47 2.39
N ARG A 158 -11.50 -4.44 3.07
CA ARG A 158 -12.94 -4.71 2.97
C ARG A 158 -13.69 -3.65 3.75
N ARG A 159 -14.36 -2.73 3.05
CA ARG A 159 -15.00 -1.58 3.66
C ARG A 159 -16.02 -1.95 4.75
N ALA A 160 -16.87 -2.92 4.47
CA ALA A 160 -17.90 -3.35 5.42
C ALA A 160 -17.34 -3.92 6.74
N ALA A 161 -16.08 -4.34 6.75
CA ALA A 161 -15.40 -4.87 7.92
C ALA A 161 -14.54 -3.81 8.65
N PHE A 162 -14.34 -2.63 8.04
CA PHE A 162 -13.47 -1.61 8.62
C PHE A 162 -14.05 -1.04 9.92
N PRO A 163 -13.29 -1.04 11.02
CA PRO A 163 -13.79 -0.68 12.35
C PRO A 163 -13.81 0.84 12.56
N ILE A 164 -14.59 1.57 11.77
CA ILE A 164 -14.65 3.05 11.77
C ILE A 164 -14.87 3.60 13.18
N GLU A 165 -15.80 3.01 13.92
CA GLU A 165 -16.15 3.45 15.28
C GLU A 165 -15.07 3.19 16.34
N SER A 166 -14.10 2.32 16.03
CA SER A 166 -12.99 2.02 16.94
C SER A 166 -11.79 2.96 16.75
N PHE A 167 -11.82 3.79 15.71
CA PHE A 167 -10.75 4.70 15.41
C PHE A 167 -10.97 6.06 16.03
N GLU A 168 -10.33 6.31 17.17
CA GLU A 168 -10.14 7.67 17.65
C GLU A 168 -8.89 8.28 16.98
N PRO A 169 -9.01 9.43 16.33
CA PRO A 169 -7.87 10.11 15.68
C PRO A 169 -6.66 10.35 16.57
N LYS A 170 -6.84 10.30 17.90
CA LYS A 170 -5.79 10.52 18.89
C LYS A 170 -4.84 9.33 19.09
N LEU A 171 -5.21 8.14 18.62
CA LEU A 171 -4.41 6.92 18.77
C LEU A 171 -3.50 6.67 17.57
N MET A 172 -3.59 7.52 16.56
CA MET A 172 -2.97 7.32 15.28
C MET A 172 -1.60 8.00 15.23
N GLY A 173 -0.59 7.21 15.46
CA GLY A 173 0.81 7.55 15.36
C GLY A 173 1.56 6.46 14.62
N PHE A 174 2.87 6.40 14.81
CA PHE A 174 3.68 5.31 14.29
C PHE A 174 3.11 3.95 14.71
N GLY A 175 2.77 3.11 13.72
CA GLY A 175 2.22 1.77 13.96
C GLY A 175 0.70 1.64 13.71
N ASP A 176 0.07 2.61 13.05
CA ASP A 176 -1.33 2.56 12.64
C ASP A 176 -1.69 1.30 11.83
N ASP A 177 -0.78 0.79 11.03
CA ASP A 177 -0.93 -0.47 10.31
C ASP A 177 -1.22 -1.65 11.25
N ALA A 178 -0.47 -1.72 12.33
CA ALA A 178 -0.67 -2.75 13.35
C ALA A 178 -2.02 -2.56 14.06
N ILE A 179 -2.41 -1.32 14.37
CA ILE A 179 -3.68 -1.02 15.02
C ILE A 179 -4.85 -1.48 14.14
N VAL A 180 -4.85 -1.12 12.86
CA VAL A 180 -5.89 -1.54 11.91
C VAL A 180 -5.97 -3.06 11.82
N SER A 181 -4.83 -3.73 11.73
CA SER A 181 -4.75 -5.19 11.66
C SER A 181 -5.32 -5.85 12.93
N VAL A 182 -4.98 -5.33 14.12
CA VAL A 182 -5.51 -5.81 15.39
C VAL A 182 -7.02 -5.61 15.49
N GLU A 183 -7.53 -4.44 15.11
CA GLU A 183 -8.96 -4.16 15.18
C GLU A 183 -9.76 -5.02 14.19
N MET A 184 -9.23 -5.28 13.00
CA MET A 184 -9.82 -6.25 12.08
C MET A 184 -9.88 -7.66 12.68
N SER A 185 -8.79 -8.11 13.31
CA SER A 185 -8.72 -9.42 13.95
C SER A 185 -9.70 -9.54 15.12
N LYS A 186 -9.88 -8.50 15.94
CA LYS A 186 -10.88 -8.46 17.02
C LYS A 186 -12.32 -8.64 16.50
N ARG A 187 -12.58 -8.24 15.26
CA ARG A 187 -13.86 -8.45 14.57
C ARG A 187 -14.00 -9.81 13.92
N GLY A 188 -13.05 -10.70 14.14
CA GLY A 188 -13.03 -12.03 13.53
C GLY A 188 -12.64 -12.04 12.05
N MET A 189 -12.12 -10.93 11.54
CA MET A 189 -11.63 -10.84 10.16
C MET A 189 -10.17 -11.29 10.08
N GLN A 190 -9.83 -11.93 8.98
CA GLN A 190 -8.46 -12.36 8.68
C GLN A 190 -7.64 -11.21 8.10
N VAL A 191 -6.35 -11.23 8.42
CA VAL A 191 -5.32 -10.31 7.90
C VAL A 191 -4.32 -11.14 7.13
N CYS A 192 -4.07 -10.79 5.86
CA CYS A 192 -3.33 -11.64 4.94
C CYS A 192 -2.41 -10.83 4.02
N PHE A 193 -1.35 -11.49 3.57
CA PHE A 193 -0.65 -11.10 2.34
C PHE A 193 -1.12 -11.96 1.16
N CYS A 194 -1.10 -11.37 -0.04
CA CYS A 194 -1.25 -12.14 -1.28
C CYS A 194 -0.08 -13.11 -1.42
N ARG A 195 -0.35 -14.37 -1.74
CA ARG A 195 0.72 -15.34 -1.94
C ARG A 195 1.48 -15.12 -3.25
N ASN A 196 0.77 -14.66 -4.28
CA ASN A 196 1.27 -14.57 -5.64
C ASN A 196 1.31 -13.14 -6.23
N VAL A 197 0.92 -12.12 -5.47
CA VAL A 197 1.01 -10.72 -5.87
C VAL A 197 2.03 -10.00 -5.00
N TRP A 198 3.14 -9.61 -5.59
CA TRP A 198 4.29 -9.07 -4.89
C TRP A 198 4.52 -7.62 -5.30
N CYS A 199 4.86 -6.76 -4.37
CA CYS A 199 5.24 -5.38 -4.65
C CYS A 199 6.72 -5.12 -4.34
N TYR A 200 7.22 -4.02 -4.86
CA TYR A 200 8.53 -3.49 -4.55
C TYR A 200 8.40 -2.32 -3.58
N HIS A 201 9.13 -2.32 -2.48
CA HIS A 201 9.13 -1.27 -1.48
C HIS A 201 10.51 -0.63 -1.38
N ALA A 202 10.66 0.60 -1.91
CA ALA A 202 11.93 1.30 -1.96
C ALA A 202 12.52 1.57 -0.58
N GLY A 203 11.71 1.95 0.40
CA GLY A 203 12.14 2.21 1.76
C GLY A 203 12.80 1.01 2.42
N GLN A 204 12.31 -0.19 2.20
CA GLN A 204 12.90 -1.41 2.76
C GLN A 204 14.21 -1.80 2.08
N CYS A 205 14.39 -1.46 0.81
CA CYS A 205 15.64 -1.70 0.09
C CYS A 205 16.81 -0.86 0.64
N THR A 206 16.52 0.21 1.36
CA THR A 206 17.49 1.09 1.98
C THR A 206 17.64 0.85 3.48
N ASN A 207 17.11 -0.27 4.01
CA ASN A 207 17.10 -0.61 5.44
C ASN A 207 16.51 0.49 6.34
N TRP A 208 15.48 1.21 5.85
CA TRP A 208 14.85 2.33 6.57
C TRP A 208 15.81 3.46 6.96
N GLY A 209 17.09 3.37 6.57
CA GLY A 209 18.15 4.27 6.94
C GLY A 209 18.42 5.39 5.94
N TYR A 210 17.57 5.54 4.92
CA TYR A 210 17.76 6.63 3.98
C TYR A 210 17.43 7.98 4.61
N ARG A 211 18.37 8.89 4.48
CA ARG A 211 18.06 10.29 4.74
C ARG A 211 17.27 10.84 3.55
N PRO A 212 16.27 11.71 3.79
CA PRO A 212 15.52 12.32 2.70
C PRO A 212 16.42 12.91 1.60
N GLU A 213 17.58 13.45 1.98
CA GLU A 213 18.58 14.01 1.08
C GLU A 213 19.28 12.95 0.22
N GLU A 214 19.51 11.76 0.76
CA GLU A 214 20.18 10.66 0.03
C GLU A 214 19.26 10.02 -1.00
N VAL A 215 17.97 10.04 -0.73
CA VAL A 215 16.95 9.51 -1.62
C VAL A 215 16.53 10.53 -2.68
N SER A 216 16.60 11.83 -2.35
CA SER A 216 16.24 12.90 -3.28
C SER A 216 17.28 13.15 -4.36
N LEU A 217 18.54 12.79 -4.13
CA LEU A 217 19.66 13.31 -4.91
C LEU A 217 19.99 12.51 -6.18
N ASP A 218 19.69 11.23 -6.25
CA ASP A 218 19.91 10.47 -7.49
C ASP A 218 19.01 9.23 -7.55
N PRO A 219 17.86 9.34 -8.23
CA PRO A 219 17.00 8.18 -8.47
C PRO A 219 17.70 7.04 -9.21
N ARG A 220 18.88 7.27 -9.80
CA ARG A 220 19.70 6.24 -10.46
C ARG A 220 20.62 5.52 -9.50
N LYS A 221 20.94 6.11 -8.34
CA LYS A 221 21.78 5.49 -7.30
C LYS A 221 21.00 4.54 -6.40
N VAL A 222 19.71 4.77 -6.29
CA VAL A 222 18.80 3.80 -5.72
C VAL A 222 18.40 2.95 -6.89
N SER A 223 18.97 1.78 -7.02
CA SER A 223 18.71 0.87 -8.14
C SER A 223 17.27 0.36 -8.08
N TYR A 224 16.34 1.21 -8.46
CA TYR A 224 14.94 0.83 -8.66
C TYR A 224 14.72 0.20 -10.02
N GLY A 225 15.76 0.23 -10.84
CA GLY A 225 15.71 -0.35 -12.15
C GLY A 225 15.72 -1.85 -12.03
N GLU A 226 14.87 -2.51 -12.75
CA GLU A 226 14.94 -3.91 -13.09
C GLU A 226 14.64 -4.98 -12.02
N PRO A 227 14.70 -4.77 -10.68
CA PRO A 227 14.42 -5.85 -9.73
C PRO A 227 12.99 -6.39 -9.83
N PHE A 228 12.09 -5.60 -10.38
CA PHE A 228 10.67 -5.93 -10.43
C PHE A 228 10.36 -7.16 -11.28
N VAL A 229 11.00 -7.28 -12.42
CA VAL A 229 10.85 -8.45 -13.29
C VAL A 229 11.50 -9.66 -12.64
N TYR A 230 12.66 -9.47 -12.04
CA TYR A 230 13.41 -10.54 -11.35
C TYR A 230 12.70 -11.07 -10.13
N GLU A 231 12.08 -10.22 -9.32
CA GLU A 231 11.34 -10.65 -8.13
C GLU A 231 10.15 -11.53 -8.48
N PHE A 232 9.49 -11.27 -9.62
CA PHE A 232 8.38 -12.10 -10.08
C PHE A 232 8.83 -13.41 -10.72
N GLU A 233 9.93 -13.41 -11.43
CA GLU A 233 10.53 -14.62 -11.97
C GLU A 233 11.06 -15.51 -10.85
N ASP A 234 11.63 -14.89 -9.80
CA ASP A 234 12.25 -15.58 -8.66
C ASP A 234 11.28 -15.91 -7.51
N LYS A 235 9.98 -15.59 -7.60
CA LYS A 235 9.03 -15.84 -6.50
C LYS A 235 9.03 -17.30 -6.03
N ALA A 236 9.21 -18.26 -6.94
CA ALA A 236 9.31 -19.68 -6.60
C ALA A 236 10.50 -20.00 -5.68
N LYS A 237 11.56 -19.20 -5.74
CA LYS A 237 12.75 -19.30 -4.89
C LYS A 237 12.44 -18.89 -3.43
N TYR A 238 11.49 -17.97 -3.23
CA TYR A 238 11.14 -17.48 -1.91
C TYR A 238 10.04 -18.30 -1.23
N LEU A 239 9.18 -18.96 -1.98
CA LEU A 239 8.13 -19.83 -1.43
C LEU A 239 8.64 -20.91 -0.47
N PRO A 240 9.75 -21.63 -0.74
CA PRO A 240 10.33 -22.57 0.21
C PRO A 240 10.80 -21.90 1.51
N THR A 241 11.32 -20.69 1.44
CA THR A 241 11.73 -19.91 2.61
C THR A 241 10.55 -19.52 3.48
N MET A 242 9.42 -19.17 2.86
CA MET A 242 8.18 -18.88 3.58
C MET A 242 7.63 -20.15 4.25
N GLN A 243 7.60 -21.27 3.56
CA GLN A 243 7.21 -22.57 4.13
C GLN A 243 8.10 -22.97 5.31
N TRP A 244 9.39 -22.70 5.21
CA TRP A 244 10.35 -22.97 6.30
C TRP A 244 10.07 -22.13 7.56
N ARG A 245 9.66 -20.85 7.42
CA ARG A 245 9.24 -20.03 8.56
C ARG A 245 7.98 -20.53 9.22
N LEU A 246 7.01 -20.98 8.44
CA LEU A 246 5.75 -21.56 8.93
C LEU A 246 5.96 -22.89 9.68
N ASN A 247 6.97 -23.67 9.31
CA ASN A 247 7.27 -24.98 9.92
C ASN A 247 8.17 -24.88 11.16
N ARG A 248 8.69 -23.71 11.52
CA ARG A 248 9.58 -23.53 12.69
C ARG A 248 8.90 -22.89 13.91
N GLU A 249 7.69 -22.40 13.74
CA GLU A 249 6.83 -21.88 14.81
C GLU A 249 5.77 -22.90 15.22
#